data_58cf0ca6e5dce30f52717fe5866fa1c0
#
_entry.id   58cf0ca6e5dce30f52717fe5866fa1c0
#
_cell.length_a   1.000
_cell.length_b   1.000
_cell.length_c   1.000
_cell.angle_alpha   90.00
_cell.angle_beta   90.00
_cell.angle_gamma   90.00
#
_symmetry.space_group_name_H-M   'P 1'
#
loop_
_entity.id
_entity.type
_entity.pdbx_description
1 polymer ?
#
loop_
_entity_poly.entity_id
_entity_poly.type
_entity_poly.pdbx_seq_one_letter_code
_entity_poly.pdbx_strand_id
1 'polypeptide(L)'
;MFIDASAPPGGDGSRERPLRALPEGPARGRFSLAAGVYPGGVVLEDAELSGGPAVVLAATPPAACVRTRGAVRLDRVQIQGGATGVVVEGGRTVLSGVSISGQRGPAVEVNAAAELALTGSTVQASVSSVPGVRVLPGGKAELSRVQFQGPFQRAVDARSPAALRLSDLRIQDAVTGLWLSGGTAVVEGMEVRGGRGPGVYVAGATVQLRDVSVGGHEYGLLTGDGARIDGRGIRSSGAARAGLGLVKSKGTLEDVHVESAGPMGGVQLVSSEFRLRGLEVQGGRSSGLVTRDAQVTLENATFRGPSGVDPIDGDAVQIRGGTATLGGVRVQDCSGAGVLAAEASTVTLTRTTVTGATVAGVVVETEAQLTGTDVSVERTAGPAVLVTERATAQLRAMTTRGNRDGALWAECSQGVKVEIDGWTGDVTPQRAPCVHGTWVVTPRR
;
A
#
# COMPACT_ATOMS: atom_id res chain seq x y z
N MET A 1 -17.70 39.43 -15.13
CA MET A 1 -18.17 39.45 -16.52
C MET A 1 -19.00 38.24 -16.79
N PHE A 2 -20.09 38.40 -17.53
CA PHE A 2 -20.92 37.29 -18.01
C PHE A 2 -20.46 36.87 -19.40
N ILE A 3 -20.42 35.58 -19.66
CA ILE A 3 -19.99 35.00 -20.93
C ILE A 3 -21.04 34.00 -21.36
N ASP A 4 -21.48 34.11 -22.62
CA ASP A 4 -22.45 33.21 -23.24
C ASP A 4 -22.02 32.90 -24.69
N ALA A 5 -21.71 31.61 -24.95
CA ALA A 5 -21.25 31.15 -26.27
C ALA A 5 -22.25 31.43 -27.39
N SER A 6 -23.55 31.59 -27.07
CA SER A 6 -24.63 31.93 -28.02
C SER A 6 -24.84 33.43 -28.23
N ALA A 7 -24.18 34.29 -27.44
CA ALA A 7 -24.35 35.72 -27.52
C ALA A 7 -23.87 36.30 -28.86
N PRO A 8 -24.53 37.37 -29.36
CA PRO A 8 -24.06 38.08 -30.54
C PRO A 8 -22.73 38.77 -30.28
N PRO A 9 -21.91 39.01 -31.32
CA PRO A 9 -20.64 39.74 -31.16
C PRO A 9 -20.85 41.16 -30.62
N GLY A 10 -19.87 41.69 -29.87
CA GLY A 10 -19.91 43.07 -29.37
C GLY A 10 -20.59 43.25 -28.00
N GLY A 11 -20.74 42.18 -27.21
CA GLY A 11 -21.14 42.28 -25.82
C GLY A 11 -20.11 43.05 -24.98
N ASP A 12 -20.54 43.64 -23.84
CA ASP A 12 -19.70 44.38 -22.91
C ASP A 12 -19.40 43.57 -21.62
N GLY A 13 -19.92 42.34 -21.53
CA GLY A 13 -19.76 41.47 -20.38
C GLY A 13 -20.74 41.76 -19.24
N SER A 14 -21.75 42.60 -19.47
CA SER A 14 -22.90 42.72 -18.57
C SER A 14 -23.79 41.48 -18.71
N ARG A 15 -24.77 41.33 -17.82
CA ARG A 15 -25.71 40.20 -17.87
C ARG A 15 -26.66 40.28 -19.09
N GLU A 16 -26.96 41.50 -19.47
CA GLU A 16 -27.85 41.84 -20.61
C GLU A 16 -27.09 41.73 -21.95
N ARG A 17 -25.79 41.96 -21.96
CA ARG A 17 -24.92 41.91 -23.13
C ARG A 17 -23.65 41.12 -22.88
N PRO A 18 -23.75 39.79 -22.66
CA PRO A 18 -22.61 38.95 -22.32
C PRO A 18 -21.57 38.92 -23.45
N LEU A 19 -20.31 38.67 -23.09
CA LEU A 19 -19.29 38.34 -24.07
C LEU A 19 -19.53 36.95 -24.65
N ARG A 20 -19.16 36.74 -25.92
CA ARG A 20 -19.30 35.45 -26.59
C ARG A 20 -18.18 34.44 -26.17
N ALA A 21 -17.03 34.91 -25.77
CA ALA A 21 -15.86 34.12 -25.42
C ALA A 21 -15.05 34.78 -24.29
N LEU A 22 -14.17 34.02 -23.65
CA LEU A 22 -13.18 34.59 -22.74
C LEU A 22 -12.26 35.55 -23.50
N PRO A 23 -11.76 36.62 -22.86
CA PRO A 23 -10.80 37.53 -23.47
C PRO A 23 -9.56 36.83 -24.02
N GLU A 24 -9.03 37.33 -25.13
CA GLU A 24 -7.74 36.88 -25.67
C GLU A 24 -6.58 37.24 -24.73
N GLY A 25 -5.60 36.32 -24.59
CA GLY A 25 -4.46 36.47 -23.68
C GLY A 25 -4.81 36.10 -22.22
N PRO A 26 -4.03 36.55 -21.22
CA PRO A 26 -4.30 36.26 -19.82
C PRO A 26 -5.61 36.89 -19.32
N ALA A 27 -6.63 36.06 -19.09
CA ALA A 27 -7.92 36.53 -18.58
C ALA A 27 -7.82 36.74 -17.06
N ARG A 28 -8.15 37.94 -16.60
CA ARG A 28 -8.12 38.34 -15.20
C ARG A 28 -9.49 38.78 -14.69
N GLY A 29 -9.77 38.55 -13.42
CA GLY A 29 -11.01 38.93 -12.77
C GLY A 29 -12.03 37.78 -12.70
N ARG A 30 -13.33 38.10 -12.58
CA ARG A 30 -14.40 37.13 -12.36
C ARG A 30 -15.24 36.93 -13.61
N PHE A 31 -15.40 35.65 -13.99
CA PHE A 31 -16.16 35.24 -15.16
C PHE A 31 -17.26 34.25 -14.75
N SER A 32 -18.49 34.52 -15.18
CA SER A 32 -19.62 33.63 -15.04
C SER A 32 -20.04 33.16 -16.43
N LEU A 33 -19.93 31.84 -16.69
CA LEU A 33 -20.21 31.24 -18.00
C LEU A 33 -21.61 30.66 -18.00
N ALA A 34 -22.38 30.99 -19.04
CA ALA A 34 -23.63 30.30 -19.35
C ALA A 34 -23.34 28.89 -19.91
N ALA A 35 -24.39 28.03 -19.96
CA ALA A 35 -24.27 26.72 -20.55
C ALA A 35 -23.80 26.83 -22.02
N GLY A 36 -22.81 26.04 -22.41
CA GLY A 36 -22.25 26.07 -23.75
C GLY A 36 -20.83 25.48 -23.83
N VAL A 37 -20.36 25.40 -25.08
CA VAL A 37 -18.97 24.95 -25.36
C VAL A 37 -18.13 26.16 -25.73
N TYR A 38 -17.05 26.33 -24.99
CA TYR A 38 -16.12 27.44 -25.15
C TYR A 38 -14.75 26.92 -25.61
N PRO A 39 -14.04 27.66 -26.45
CA PRO A 39 -12.69 27.31 -26.86
C PRO A 39 -11.77 27.19 -25.63
N GLY A 40 -11.03 26.09 -25.56
CA GLY A 40 -9.89 25.94 -24.63
C GLY A 40 -8.64 26.65 -25.16
N GLY A 41 -7.51 26.39 -24.50
CA GLY A 41 -6.27 27.13 -24.77
C GLY A 41 -6.18 28.43 -23.96
N VAL A 42 -7.08 28.60 -22.98
CA VAL A 42 -7.19 29.81 -22.16
C VAL A 42 -6.08 29.90 -21.12
N VAL A 43 -5.60 31.12 -20.88
CA VAL A 43 -4.68 31.46 -19.78
C VAL A 43 -5.48 32.27 -18.75
N LEU A 44 -5.56 31.75 -17.54
CA LEU A 44 -6.21 32.45 -16.41
C LEU A 44 -5.12 32.96 -15.45
N GLU A 45 -5.19 34.23 -15.13
CA GLU A 45 -4.23 34.87 -14.22
C GLU A 45 -4.99 35.74 -13.21
N ASP A 46 -4.85 35.43 -11.93
CA ASP A 46 -5.60 36.06 -10.85
C ASP A 46 -7.10 36.12 -11.17
N ALA A 47 -7.69 34.98 -11.52
CA ALA A 47 -9.01 34.87 -12.09
C ALA A 47 -9.90 33.86 -11.38
N GLU A 48 -11.21 34.16 -11.38
CA GLU A 48 -12.25 33.26 -10.92
C GLU A 48 -13.20 32.97 -12.09
N LEU A 49 -13.36 31.68 -12.43
CA LEU A 49 -14.24 31.23 -13.49
C LEU A 49 -15.28 30.29 -12.88
N SER A 50 -16.55 30.66 -12.98
CA SER A 50 -17.66 29.87 -12.50
C SER A 50 -18.60 29.48 -13.63
N GLY A 51 -19.11 28.27 -13.58
CA GLY A 51 -20.05 27.74 -14.55
C GLY A 51 -21.07 26.80 -13.93
N GLY A 52 -21.57 25.88 -14.71
CA GLY A 52 -22.46 24.80 -14.33
C GLY A 52 -22.06 23.51 -15.06
N PRO A 53 -22.76 22.40 -14.80
CA PRO A 53 -22.41 21.10 -15.40
C PRO A 53 -22.53 21.06 -16.93
N ALA A 54 -23.15 22.04 -17.54
CA ALA A 54 -23.26 22.17 -19.00
C ALA A 54 -22.25 23.18 -19.60
N VAL A 55 -21.27 23.67 -18.81
CA VAL A 55 -20.18 24.53 -19.29
C VAL A 55 -19.00 23.68 -19.64
N VAL A 56 -18.58 23.70 -20.88
CA VAL A 56 -17.45 22.91 -21.39
C VAL A 56 -16.36 23.83 -21.94
N LEU A 57 -15.15 23.72 -21.41
CA LEU A 57 -13.95 24.25 -22.02
C LEU A 57 -13.30 23.14 -22.84
N ALA A 58 -13.22 23.29 -24.15
CA ALA A 58 -12.73 22.25 -25.05
C ALA A 58 -11.50 22.70 -25.83
N ALA A 59 -10.45 21.88 -25.82
CA ALA A 59 -9.24 22.13 -26.58
C ALA A 59 -8.82 20.95 -27.44
N THR A 60 -8.08 21.24 -28.50
CA THR A 60 -7.41 20.22 -29.31
C THR A 60 -5.90 20.26 -29.05
N PRO A 61 -5.21 19.10 -29.02
CA PRO A 61 -3.75 19.09 -28.96
C PRO A 61 -3.13 19.87 -30.14
N PRO A 62 -1.95 20.49 -29.94
CA PRO A 62 -1.03 20.36 -28.81
C PRO A 62 -1.30 21.29 -27.62
N ALA A 63 -2.34 22.12 -27.65
CA ALA A 63 -2.63 23.07 -26.58
C ALA A 63 -3.08 22.37 -25.27
N ALA A 64 -2.71 22.95 -24.11
CA ALA A 64 -3.38 22.68 -22.87
C ALA A 64 -4.78 23.35 -22.89
N CYS A 65 -5.78 22.74 -22.25
CA CYS A 65 -7.12 23.33 -22.23
C CYS A 65 -7.14 24.61 -21.37
N VAL A 66 -6.51 24.57 -20.21
CA VAL A 66 -6.40 25.71 -19.28
C VAL A 66 -4.97 25.81 -18.75
N ARG A 67 -4.42 27.02 -18.72
CA ARG A 67 -3.18 27.36 -18.00
C ARG A 67 -3.49 28.36 -16.90
N THR A 68 -2.90 28.18 -15.73
CA THR A 68 -3.20 29.04 -14.59
C THR A 68 -1.95 29.65 -13.99
N ARG A 69 -2.04 30.94 -13.60
CA ARG A 69 -0.99 31.71 -12.93
C ARG A 69 -1.61 32.56 -11.81
N GLY A 70 -0.86 32.76 -10.72
CA GLY A 70 -1.36 33.54 -9.60
C GLY A 70 -2.49 32.81 -8.83
N ALA A 71 -3.49 33.56 -8.38
CA ALA A 71 -4.64 33.05 -7.65
C ALA A 71 -5.80 32.74 -8.60
N VAL A 72 -6.00 31.47 -8.94
CA VAL A 72 -7.04 31.04 -9.89
C VAL A 72 -8.03 30.09 -9.23
N ARG A 73 -9.33 30.30 -9.52
CA ARG A 73 -10.38 29.40 -9.12
C ARG A 73 -11.26 29.02 -10.31
N LEU A 74 -11.48 27.71 -10.50
CA LEU A 74 -12.47 27.15 -11.43
C LEU A 74 -13.52 26.38 -10.65
N ASP A 75 -14.78 26.71 -10.85
CA ASP A 75 -15.91 26.10 -10.16
C ASP A 75 -16.94 25.53 -11.15
N ARG A 76 -17.22 24.23 -11.03
CA ARG A 76 -18.27 23.49 -11.77
C ARG A 76 -18.21 23.69 -13.27
N VAL A 77 -17.07 23.37 -13.87
CA VAL A 77 -16.87 23.35 -15.33
C VAL A 77 -16.35 22.00 -15.79
N GLN A 78 -16.66 21.65 -17.04
CA GLN A 78 -16.08 20.52 -17.72
C GLN A 78 -14.85 20.97 -18.53
N ILE A 79 -13.77 20.21 -18.45
CA ILE A 79 -12.50 20.46 -19.17
C ILE A 79 -12.26 19.26 -20.08
N GLN A 80 -12.38 19.46 -21.39
CA GLN A 80 -12.31 18.37 -22.37
C GLN A 80 -11.16 18.53 -23.34
N GLY A 81 -10.46 17.42 -23.60
CA GLY A 81 -9.42 17.35 -24.62
C GLY A 81 -8.15 18.12 -24.25
N GLY A 82 -7.39 18.50 -25.28
CA GLY A 82 -6.08 19.12 -25.15
C GLY A 82 -4.95 18.11 -24.94
N ALA A 83 -3.71 18.60 -24.97
CA ALA A 83 -2.55 17.82 -24.56
C ALA A 83 -2.56 17.60 -23.05
N THR A 84 -2.91 18.63 -22.30
CA THR A 84 -3.11 18.62 -20.84
C THR A 84 -4.43 19.33 -20.53
N GLY A 85 -5.18 18.86 -19.55
CA GLY A 85 -6.41 19.51 -19.13
C GLY A 85 -6.12 20.85 -18.45
N VAL A 86 -5.43 20.83 -17.32
CA VAL A 86 -5.03 22.04 -16.57
C VAL A 86 -3.53 22.00 -16.31
N VAL A 87 -2.83 23.08 -16.63
CA VAL A 87 -1.43 23.29 -16.26
C VAL A 87 -1.39 24.40 -15.20
N VAL A 88 -0.97 24.05 -13.99
CA VAL A 88 -0.74 25.01 -12.89
C VAL A 88 0.70 25.49 -12.99
N GLU A 89 0.91 26.64 -13.65
CA GLU A 89 2.24 27.16 -13.95
C GLU A 89 2.87 27.84 -12.74
N GLY A 90 2.07 28.42 -11.85
CA GLY A 90 2.52 29.07 -10.62
C GLY A 90 1.37 29.66 -9.81
N GLY A 91 1.65 30.02 -8.55
CA GLY A 91 0.64 30.49 -7.63
C GLY A 91 -0.28 29.36 -7.13
N ARG A 92 -1.52 29.70 -6.77
CA ARG A 92 -2.49 28.75 -6.23
C ARG A 92 -3.71 28.60 -7.14
N THR A 93 -3.97 27.40 -7.57
CA THR A 93 -5.16 27.03 -8.37
C THR A 93 -6.11 26.18 -7.53
N VAL A 94 -7.38 26.59 -7.49
CA VAL A 94 -8.47 25.84 -6.84
C VAL A 94 -9.43 25.35 -7.91
N LEU A 95 -9.60 24.04 -8.02
CA LEU A 95 -10.55 23.37 -8.90
C LEU A 95 -11.62 22.71 -8.04
N SER A 96 -12.88 23.13 -8.19
CA SER A 96 -13.99 22.66 -7.36
C SER A 96 -15.15 22.15 -8.23
N GLY A 97 -15.54 20.89 -8.01
CA GLY A 97 -16.63 20.27 -8.77
C GLY A 97 -16.40 20.20 -10.28
N VAL A 98 -15.14 20.10 -10.71
CA VAL A 98 -14.78 20.03 -12.12
C VAL A 98 -14.81 18.59 -12.65
N SER A 99 -15.09 18.44 -13.94
CA SER A 99 -14.94 17.18 -14.66
C SER A 99 -13.86 17.33 -15.73
N ILE A 100 -12.83 16.48 -15.70
CA ILE A 100 -11.68 16.56 -16.62
C ILE A 100 -11.59 15.26 -17.42
N SER A 101 -11.63 15.34 -18.75
CA SER A 101 -11.64 14.15 -19.60
C SER A 101 -11.08 14.38 -21.01
N GLY A 102 -10.62 13.29 -21.65
CA GLY A 102 -10.23 13.31 -23.06
C GLY A 102 -8.85 13.90 -23.36
N GLN A 103 -7.98 14.08 -22.36
CA GLN A 103 -6.61 14.58 -22.55
C GLN A 103 -5.72 13.50 -23.17
N ARG A 104 -4.71 13.91 -23.96
CA ARG A 104 -3.65 13.03 -24.47
C ARG A 104 -2.45 12.89 -23.51
N GLY A 105 -2.33 13.77 -22.52
CA GLY A 105 -1.35 13.79 -21.46
C GLY A 105 -2.02 13.91 -20.09
N PRO A 106 -1.37 14.50 -19.09
CA PRO A 106 -1.93 14.65 -17.73
C PRO A 106 -3.29 15.38 -17.76
N ALA A 107 -4.23 14.93 -16.95
CA ALA A 107 -5.46 15.69 -16.76
C ALA A 107 -5.14 17.02 -16.01
N VAL A 108 -4.28 16.94 -14.97
CA VAL A 108 -3.75 18.13 -14.29
C VAL A 108 -2.24 17.97 -14.11
N GLU A 109 -1.50 19.03 -14.44
CA GLU A 109 -0.05 19.10 -14.18
C GLU A 109 0.27 20.29 -13.27
N VAL A 110 0.98 20.02 -12.17
CA VAL A 110 1.38 21.01 -11.18
C VAL A 110 2.88 21.23 -11.28
N ASN A 111 3.30 22.42 -11.69
CA ASN A 111 4.70 22.76 -11.85
C ASN A 111 5.40 23.03 -10.50
N ALA A 112 6.71 23.20 -10.55
CA ALA A 112 7.50 23.60 -9.40
C ALA A 112 6.98 24.93 -8.81
N ALA A 113 6.95 25.01 -7.47
CA ALA A 113 6.44 26.16 -6.71
C ALA A 113 4.95 26.53 -6.97
N ALA A 114 4.22 25.72 -7.73
CA ALA A 114 2.78 25.86 -7.89
C ALA A 114 2.01 25.06 -6.85
N GLU A 115 0.78 25.49 -6.55
CA GLU A 115 -0.11 24.83 -5.60
C GLU A 115 -1.46 24.55 -6.24
N LEU A 116 -1.90 23.28 -6.16
CA LEU A 116 -3.22 22.82 -6.59
C LEU A 116 -4.06 22.41 -5.39
N ALA A 117 -5.32 22.89 -5.36
CA ALA A 117 -6.39 22.30 -4.56
C ALA A 117 -7.48 21.78 -5.51
N LEU A 118 -7.70 20.45 -5.53
CA LEU A 118 -8.71 19.79 -6.37
C LEU A 118 -9.73 19.12 -5.46
N THR A 119 -10.99 19.56 -5.52
CA THR A 119 -12.03 19.13 -4.57
C THR A 119 -13.32 18.70 -5.28
N GLY A 120 -13.93 17.59 -4.82
CA GLY A 120 -15.25 17.14 -5.28
C GLY A 120 -15.35 16.95 -6.79
N SER A 121 -14.29 16.46 -7.42
CA SER A 121 -14.09 16.48 -8.85
C SER A 121 -13.95 15.07 -9.43
N THR A 122 -14.18 14.93 -10.72
CA THR A 122 -14.00 13.68 -11.45
C THR A 122 -12.93 13.84 -12.52
N VAL A 123 -11.99 12.90 -12.56
CA VAL A 123 -10.93 12.84 -13.57
C VAL A 123 -11.07 11.52 -14.32
N GLN A 124 -11.23 11.58 -15.64
CA GLN A 124 -11.49 10.42 -16.46
C GLN A 124 -10.47 10.26 -17.59
N ALA A 125 -9.89 9.06 -17.70
CA ALA A 125 -9.00 8.70 -18.80
C ALA A 125 -9.67 7.73 -19.76
N SER A 126 -9.38 7.90 -21.03
CA SER A 126 -9.74 6.96 -22.10
C SER A 126 -8.53 6.15 -22.60
N VAL A 127 -7.31 6.48 -22.17
CA VAL A 127 -6.06 5.81 -22.58
C VAL A 127 -5.17 5.54 -21.38
N SER A 128 -4.46 4.39 -21.40
CA SER A 128 -3.66 3.90 -20.28
C SER A 128 -2.25 4.51 -20.15
N SER A 129 -1.87 5.41 -21.04
CA SER A 129 -0.51 5.99 -21.07
C SER A 129 -0.36 7.31 -20.31
N VAL A 130 -1.44 7.84 -19.76
CA VAL A 130 -1.47 9.18 -19.18
C VAL A 130 -1.65 9.14 -17.67
N PRO A 131 -1.03 10.06 -16.91
CA PRO A 131 -1.36 10.26 -15.50
C PRO A 131 -2.64 11.11 -15.35
N GLY A 132 -3.34 10.89 -14.24
CA GLY A 132 -4.46 11.75 -13.84
C GLY A 132 -3.93 13.10 -13.35
N VAL A 133 -3.39 13.15 -12.15
CA VAL A 133 -2.71 14.34 -11.60
C VAL A 133 -1.22 14.07 -11.55
N ARG A 134 -0.43 14.93 -12.18
CA ARG A 134 1.04 14.92 -12.09
C ARG A 134 1.51 16.10 -11.26
N VAL A 135 2.32 15.82 -10.23
CA VAL A 135 2.97 16.86 -9.40
C VAL A 135 4.46 16.79 -9.65
N LEU A 136 5.02 17.84 -10.22
CA LEU A 136 6.45 17.95 -10.50
C LEU A 136 7.24 18.31 -9.23
N PRO A 137 8.58 18.14 -9.21
CA PRO A 137 9.41 18.43 -8.05
C PRO A 137 9.18 19.85 -7.53
N GLY A 138 8.94 19.98 -6.22
CA GLY A 138 8.67 21.27 -5.58
C GLY A 138 7.22 21.77 -5.68
N GLY A 139 6.38 21.14 -6.48
CA GLY A 139 4.93 21.43 -6.52
C GLY A 139 4.21 20.97 -5.26
N LYS A 140 3.06 21.59 -4.98
CA LYS A 140 2.17 21.21 -3.88
C LYS A 140 0.80 20.82 -4.42
N ALA A 141 0.21 19.76 -3.86
CA ALA A 141 -1.14 19.37 -4.24
C ALA A 141 -1.95 18.88 -3.03
N GLU A 142 -3.20 19.31 -3.01
CA GLU A 142 -4.23 18.85 -2.10
C GLU A 142 -5.41 18.34 -2.92
N LEU A 143 -5.70 17.05 -2.83
CA LEU A 143 -6.81 16.40 -3.52
C LEU A 143 -7.80 15.88 -2.47
N SER A 144 -9.06 16.29 -2.56
CA SER A 144 -10.09 15.90 -1.61
C SER A 144 -11.39 15.50 -2.31
N ARG A 145 -11.91 14.32 -1.99
CA ARG A 145 -13.14 13.78 -2.60
C ARG A 145 -13.07 13.76 -4.14
N VAL A 146 -11.97 13.22 -4.67
CA VAL A 146 -11.74 13.12 -6.11
C VAL A 146 -11.94 11.67 -6.56
N GLN A 147 -12.64 11.52 -7.70
CA GLN A 147 -12.84 10.23 -8.35
C GLN A 147 -11.98 10.15 -9.61
N PHE A 148 -11.15 9.12 -9.70
CA PHE A 148 -10.39 8.78 -10.89
C PHE A 148 -11.01 7.55 -11.55
N GLN A 149 -11.35 7.65 -12.82
CA GLN A 149 -12.02 6.58 -13.56
C GLN A 149 -11.31 6.30 -14.88
N GLY A 150 -11.00 5.02 -15.12
CA GLY A 150 -10.39 4.57 -16.35
C GLY A 150 -8.89 4.27 -16.24
N PRO A 151 -8.29 3.85 -17.34
CA PRO A 151 -7.00 3.18 -17.38
C PRO A 151 -5.81 4.13 -17.29
N PHE A 152 -5.74 4.98 -16.27
CA PHE A 152 -4.56 5.82 -16.05
C PHE A 152 -3.30 4.97 -15.88
N GLN A 153 -2.17 5.42 -16.39
CA GLN A 153 -0.87 4.85 -16.01
C GLN A 153 -0.63 5.00 -14.51
N ARG A 154 -0.94 6.21 -13.98
CA ARG A 154 -0.92 6.55 -12.56
C ARG A 154 -2.05 7.54 -12.31
N ALA A 155 -2.96 7.25 -11.40
CA ALA A 155 -3.99 8.22 -11.08
C ALA A 155 -3.38 9.48 -10.45
N VAL A 156 -2.44 9.30 -9.51
CA VAL A 156 -1.60 10.38 -8.95
C VAL A 156 -0.13 10.02 -9.15
N ASP A 157 0.61 10.84 -9.91
CA ASP A 157 2.06 10.75 -10.15
C ASP A 157 2.76 11.94 -9.49
N ALA A 158 3.34 11.74 -8.30
CA ALA A 158 4.00 12.80 -7.55
C ALA A 158 5.51 12.51 -7.42
N ARG A 159 6.31 13.45 -7.89
CA ARG A 159 7.77 13.35 -7.88
C ARG A 159 8.35 14.44 -7.02
N SER A 160 8.95 14.08 -5.89
CA SER A 160 9.53 15.00 -4.90
C SER A 160 8.63 16.22 -4.64
N PRO A 161 7.32 16.02 -4.36
CA PRO A 161 6.44 17.15 -4.06
C PRO A 161 6.91 17.86 -2.80
N ALA A 162 6.75 19.17 -2.74
CA ALA A 162 7.00 19.91 -1.52
C ALA A 162 5.98 19.55 -0.43
N ALA A 163 4.73 19.29 -0.84
CA ALA A 163 3.69 18.69 0.00
C ALA A 163 2.63 18.01 -0.86
N LEU A 164 2.16 16.83 -0.43
CA LEU A 164 1.05 16.12 -1.04
C LEU A 164 0.05 15.72 0.05
N ARG A 165 -1.22 16.16 -0.10
CA ARG A 165 -2.32 15.76 0.77
C ARG A 165 -3.41 15.12 -0.06
N LEU A 166 -3.79 13.90 0.26
CA LEU A 166 -4.82 13.14 -0.43
C LEU A 166 -5.87 12.70 0.59
N SER A 167 -7.13 13.06 0.38
CA SER A 167 -8.22 12.64 1.25
C SER A 167 -9.45 12.20 0.46
N ASP A 168 -10.07 11.11 0.90
CA ASP A 168 -11.30 10.56 0.31
C ASP A 168 -11.20 10.34 -1.21
N LEU A 169 -10.15 9.71 -1.67
CA LEU A 169 -9.96 9.40 -3.08
C LEU A 169 -10.56 8.04 -3.45
N ARG A 170 -11.21 7.99 -4.61
CA ARG A 170 -11.63 6.74 -5.25
C ARG A 170 -10.97 6.61 -6.60
N ILE A 171 -10.24 5.52 -6.78
CA ILE A 171 -9.44 5.26 -7.98
C ILE A 171 -9.87 3.90 -8.55
N GLN A 172 -10.32 3.88 -9.82
CA GLN A 172 -10.76 2.69 -10.51
C GLN A 172 -9.99 2.50 -11.81
N ASP A 173 -9.55 1.27 -12.08
CA ASP A 173 -8.90 0.79 -13.30
C ASP A 173 -7.57 1.48 -13.66
N ALA A 174 -6.94 2.18 -12.73
CA ALA A 174 -5.60 2.72 -12.94
C ALA A 174 -4.53 1.62 -12.82
N VAL A 175 -3.51 1.64 -13.67
CA VAL A 175 -2.37 0.72 -13.54
C VAL A 175 -1.73 0.87 -12.16
N THR A 176 -1.49 2.10 -11.71
CA THR A 176 -1.06 2.45 -10.34
C THR A 176 -1.96 3.54 -9.78
N GLY A 177 -2.46 3.36 -8.56
CA GLY A 177 -3.29 4.38 -7.91
C GLY A 177 -2.46 5.59 -7.52
N LEU A 178 -1.52 5.42 -6.61
CA LEU A 178 -0.57 6.46 -6.18
C LEU A 178 0.87 6.04 -6.48
N TRP A 179 1.60 6.89 -7.20
CA TRP A 179 3.04 6.79 -7.36
C TRP A 179 3.70 8.00 -6.70
N LEU A 180 4.45 7.76 -5.63
CA LEU A 180 5.18 8.79 -4.89
C LEU A 180 6.68 8.46 -4.91
N SER A 181 7.49 9.36 -5.47
CA SER A 181 8.94 9.26 -5.42
C SER A 181 9.54 10.52 -4.81
N GLY A 182 10.18 10.37 -3.64
CA GLY A 182 10.70 11.50 -2.86
C GLY A 182 9.62 12.38 -2.23
N GLY A 183 10.04 13.35 -1.41
CA GLY A 183 9.15 14.31 -0.77
C GLY A 183 8.34 13.75 0.39
N THR A 184 7.24 14.42 0.72
CA THR A 184 6.36 14.06 1.83
C THR A 184 4.90 13.99 1.40
N ALA A 185 4.15 13.03 1.95
CA ALA A 185 2.72 12.91 1.69
C ALA A 185 1.93 12.48 2.93
N VAL A 186 0.68 12.93 2.96
CA VAL A 186 -0.36 12.45 3.87
C VAL A 186 -1.51 11.93 3.03
N VAL A 187 -1.90 10.68 3.25
CA VAL A 187 -2.97 9.99 2.51
C VAL A 187 -3.99 9.47 3.51
N GLU A 188 -5.25 9.84 3.34
CA GLU A 188 -6.33 9.46 4.23
C GLU A 188 -7.59 9.08 3.44
N GLY A 189 -8.19 7.93 3.75
CA GLY A 189 -9.44 7.51 3.10
C GLY A 189 -9.30 7.21 1.62
N MET A 190 -8.24 6.55 1.18
CA MET A 190 -8.04 6.23 -0.23
C MET A 190 -8.48 4.81 -0.57
N GLU A 191 -9.31 4.68 -1.58
CA GLU A 191 -9.73 3.41 -2.14
C GLU A 191 -9.21 3.25 -3.57
N VAL A 192 -8.48 2.14 -3.84
CA VAL A 192 -7.91 1.83 -5.16
C VAL A 192 -8.39 0.45 -5.59
N ARG A 193 -9.01 0.35 -6.76
CA ARG A 193 -9.53 -0.92 -7.30
C ARG A 193 -9.14 -1.14 -8.74
N GLY A 194 -8.70 -2.37 -9.02
CA GLY A 194 -8.40 -2.85 -10.36
C GLY A 194 -7.17 -2.20 -10.97
N GLY A 195 -6.14 -2.96 -11.24
CA GLY A 195 -4.92 -2.46 -11.87
C GLY A 195 -3.85 -3.53 -12.00
N ARG A 196 -2.85 -3.27 -12.85
CA ARG A 196 -1.80 -4.24 -13.16
C ARG A 196 -0.45 -3.91 -12.51
N GLY A 197 -0.33 -2.80 -11.80
CA GLY A 197 0.84 -2.40 -11.03
C GLY A 197 0.52 -2.33 -9.54
N PRO A 198 1.37 -1.74 -8.71
CA PRO A 198 1.07 -1.51 -7.30
C PRO A 198 -0.09 -0.52 -7.14
N GLY A 199 -1.00 -0.78 -6.19
CA GLY A 199 -2.05 0.18 -5.84
C GLY A 199 -1.45 1.47 -5.28
N VAL A 200 -0.50 1.33 -4.35
CA VAL A 200 0.31 2.42 -3.80
C VAL A 200 1.78 2.08 -3.92
N TYR A 201 2.54 2.95 -4.56
CA TYR A 201 4.00 2.86 -4.66
C TYR A 201 4.67 4.05 -3.99
N VAL A 202 5.64 3.79 -3.11
CA VAL A 202 6.39 4.81 -2.37
C VAL A 202 7.89 4.52 -2.44
N ALA A 203 8.67 5.42 -3.00
CA ALA A 203 10.12 5.30 -3.09
C ALA A 203 10.81 6.57 -2.60
N GLY A 204 11.79 6.46 -1.70
CA GLY A 204 12.60 7.59 -1.22
C GLY A 204 11.80 8.71 -0.53
N ALA A 205 10.57 8.45 -0.13
CA ALA A 205 9.63 9.42 0.41
C ALA A 205 9.26 9.12 1.88
N THR A 206 8.75 10.12 2.57
CA THR A 206 8.11 9.96 3.89
C THR A 206 6.61 10.09 3.74
N VAL A 207 5.86 9.06 4.12
CA VAL A 207 4.41 9.05 3.96
C VAL A 207 3.68 8.62 5.22
N GLN A 208 2.55 9.28 5.50
CA GLN A 208 1.55 8.84 6.46
C GLN A 208 0.35 8.30 5.68
N LEU A 209 -0.03 7.04 5.97
CA LEU A 209 -1.16 6.36 5.35
C LEU A 209 -2.23 6.07 6.40
N ARG A 210 -3.47 6.52 6.18
CA ARG A 210 -4.60 6.21 7.06
C ARG A 210 -5.78 5.73 6.24
N ASP A 211 -6.37 4.62 6.64
CA ASP A 211 -7.56 4.04 6.02
C ASP A 211 -7.43 3.88 4.49
N VAL A 212 -6.37 3.18 4.07
CA VAL A 212 -6.06 2.92 2.66
C VAL A 212 -6.48 1.49 2.31
N SER A 213 -7.34 1.36 1.30
CA SER A 213 -7.82 0.08 0.79
C SER A 213 -7.41 -0.12 -0.67
N VAL A 214 -6.79 -1.26 -0.96
CA VAL A 214 -6.35 -1.63 -2.31
C VAL A 214 -6.86 -3.02 -2.66
N GLY A 215 -7.53 -3.15 -3.80
CA GLY A 215 -8.05 -4.42 -4.30
C GLY A 215 -7.67 -4.73 -5.74
N GLY A 216 -7.25 -5.98 -6.02
CA GLY A 216 -6.98 -6.46 -7.38
C GLY A 216 -5.79 -5.82 -8.09
N HIS A 217 -4.74 -5.45 -7.35
CA HIS A 217 -3.48 -4.92 -7.88
C HIS A 217 -2.35 -5.96 -7.79
N GLU A 218 -1.19 -5.67 -8.39
CA GLU A 218 0.00 -6.52 -8.25
C GLU A 218 0.51 -6.54 -6.80
N TYR A 219 0.54 -5.37 -6.15
CA TYR A 219 0.78 -5.16 -4.73
C TYR A 219 -0.26 -4.19 -4.19
N GLY A 220 -0.70 -4.39 -2.96
CA GLY A 220 -1.49 -3.37 -2.26
C GLY A 220 -0.63 -2.13 -1.99
N LEU A 221 0.47 -2.33 -1.27
CA LEU A 221 1.50 -1.32 -1.01
C LEU A 221 2.87 -1.88 -1.42
N LEU A 222 3.61 -1.15 -2.23
CA LEU A 222 5.00 -1.45 -2.57
C LEU A 222 5.89 -0.26 -2.17
N THR A 223 6.97 -0.54 -1.45
CA THR A 223 7.93 0.49 -1.02
C THR A 223 9.34 0.21 -1.55
N GLY A 224 10.18 1.25 -1.61
CA GLY A 224 11.57 1.13 -2.03
C GLY A 224 12.41 2.36 -1.69
N ASP A 225 13.71 2.27 -1.99
CA ASP A 225 14.67 3.38 -2.00
C ASP A 225 14.71 4.21 -0.70
N GLY A 226 14.65 3.57 0.45
CA GLY A 226 14.71 4.23 1.75
C GLY A 226 13.41 4.93 2.17
N ALA A 227 12.27 4.52 1.63
CA ALA A 227 10.97 5.05 2.04
C ALA A 227 10.73 4.91 3.55
N ARG A 228 10.03 5.88 4.14
CA ARG A 228 9.60 5.89 5.53
C ARG A 228 8.08 5.91 5.58
N ILE A 229 7.50 4.90 6.19
CA ILE A 229 6.07 4.68 6.21
C ILE A 229 5.55 4.67 7.65
N ASP A 230 4.57 5.53 7.92
CA ASP A 230 3.73 5.46 9.11
C ASP A 230 2.30 5.19 8.65
N GLY A 231 1.81 3.99 8.89
CA GLY A 231 0.54 3.52 8.34
C GLY A 231 -0.40 2.93 9.37
N ARG A 232 -1.70 3.23 9.22
CA ARG A 232 -2.76 2.63 10.01
C ARG A 232 -4.00 2.35 9.17
N GLY A 233 -4.65 1.20 9.43
CA GLY A 233 -5.88 0.82 8.73
C GLY A 233 -5.64 0.49 7.26
N ILE A 234 -4.58 -0.27 6.96
CA ILE A 234 -4.24 -0.64 5.58
C ILE A 234 -4.90 -1.97 5.24
N ARG A 235 -5.65 -2.01 4.14
CA ARG A 235 -6.29 -3.23 3.61
C ARG A 235 -5.79 -3.53 2.22
N SER A 236 -5.40 -4.78 2.00
CA SER A 236 -5.00 -5.28 0.68
C SER A 236 -5.73 -6.59 0.39
N SER A 237 -6.44 -6.68 -0.72
CA SER A 237 -7.18 -7.87 -1.12
C SER A 237 -6.91 -8.28 -2.56
N GLY A 238 -6.79 -9.60 -2.81
CA GLY A 238 -6.61 -10.13 -4.15
C GLY A 238 -5.36 -9.63 -4.87
N ALA A 239 -4.28 -9.37 -4.13
CA ALA A 239 -3.03 -8.92 -4.72
C ALA A 239 -2.39 -10.04 -5.55
N ALA A 240 -2.00 -9.74 -6.79
CA ALA A 240 -1.47 -10.76 -7.71
C ALA A 240 -0.09 -11.29 -7.31
N ARG A 241 0.71 -10.53 -6.57
CA ARG A 241 2.05 -10.93 -6.07
C ARG A 241 2.11 -10.95 -4.55
N ALA A 242 2.00 -9.81 -3.90
CA ALA A 242 1.98 -9.73 -2.44
C ALA A 242 1.01 -8.64 -1.96
N GLY A 243 0.42 -8.84 -0.78
CA GLY A 243 -0.38 -7.79 -0.16
C GLY A 243 0.43 -6.53 0.09
N LEU A 244 1.55 -6.67 0.79
CA LEU A 244 2.52 -5.60 1.02
C LEU A 244 3.93 -6.08 0.62
N GLY A 245 4.63 -5.29 -0.19
CA GLY A 245 6.05 -5.46 -0.52
C GLY A 245 6.87 -4.31 0.08
N LEU A 246 7.56 -4.58 1.18
CA LEU A 246 8.34 -3.59 1.94
C LEU A 246 9.82 -3.84 1.69
N VAL A 247 10.39 -3.08 0.75
CA VAL A 247 11.76 -3.29 0.25
C VAL A 247 12.62 -2.08 0.59
N LYS A 248 13.79 -2.29 1.18
CA LYS A 248 14.76 -1.22 1.53
C LYS A 248 14.09 0.00 2.14
N SER A 249 13.21 -0.22 3.10
CA SER A 249 12.35 0.81 3.69
C SER A 249 12.17 0.58 5.18
N LYS A 250 11.61 1.54 5.88
CA LYS A 250 11.35 1.42 7.31
C LYS A 250 10.08 2.11 7.76
N GLY A 251 9.57 1.69 8.90
CA GLY A 251 8.39 2.34 9.46
C GLY A 251 7.60 1.53 10.46
N THR A 252 6.40 2.02 10.71
CA THR A 252 5.41 1.40 11.59
C THR A 252 4.11 1.23 10.85
N LEU A 253 3.53 0.03 10.92
CA LEU A 253 2.20 -0.25 10.37
C LEU A 253 1.31 -0.82 11.47
N GLU A 254 0.12 -0.26 11.61
CA GLU A 254 -0.89 -0.68 12.58
C GLU A 254 -2.19 -1.06 11.87
N ASP A 255 -2.91 -2.03 12.41
CA ASP A 255 -4.21 -2.49 11.90
C ASP A 255 -4.14 -2.83 10.39
N VAL A 256 -3.25 -3.75 10.03
CA VAL A 256 -3.03 -4.18 8.64
C VAL A 256 -3.81 -5.46 8.37
N HIS A 257 -4.59 -5.44 7.31
CA HIS A 257 -5.37 -6.60 6.88
C HIS A 257 -5.02 -6.99 5.43
N VAL A 258 -4.57 -8.22 5.25
CA VAL A 258 -4.22 -8.78 3.94
C VAL A 258 -5.05 -10.03 3.67
N GLU A 259 -5.72 -10.06 2.54
CA GLU A 259 -6.56 -11.17 2.11
C GLU A 259 -6.19 -11.64 0.71
N SER A 260 -6.10 -12.97 0.55
CA SER A 260 -5.90 -13.63 -0.75
C SER A 260 -4.71 -13.09 -1.55
N ALA A 261 -3.54 -12.99 -0.91
CA ALA A 261 -2.31 -12.56 -1.59
C ALA A 261 -1.74 -13.64 -2.53
N GLY A 262 -0.94 -13.19 -3.49
CA GLY A 262 -0.30 -14.03 -4.50
C GLY A 262 0.94 -14.79 -3.98
N PRO A 263 1.78 -15.29 -4.90
CA PRO A 263 2.87 -16.22 -4.57
C PRO A 263 4.07 -15.59 -3.82
N MET A 264 4.13 -14.30 -3.67
CA MET A 264 5.19 -13.63 -2.90
C MET A 264 4.84 -13.41 -1.43
N GLY A 265 3.67 -13.90 -0.99
CA GLY A 265 3.21 -13.85 0.40
C GLY A 265 2.26 -12.72 0.72
N GLY A 266 1.68 -12.78 1.91
CA GLY A 266 0.81 -11.72 2.43
C GLY A 266 1.58 -10.42 2.60
N VAL A 267 2.66 -10.48 3.38
CA VAL A 267 3.59 -9.37 3.63
C VAL A 267 5.01 -9.84 3.38
N GLN A 268 5.74 -9.11 2.56
CA GLN A 268 7.14 -9.35 2.25
C GLN A 268 8.01 -8.20 2.74
N LEU A 269 9.04 -8.50 3.54
CA LEU A 269 10.06 -7.54 3.98
C LEU A 269 11.42 -7.95 3.43
N VAL A 270 12.08 -7.06 2.70
CA VAL A 270 13.43 -7.31 2.16
C VAL A 270 14.34 -6.16 2.53
N SER A 271 15.43 -6.43 3.27
CA SER A 271 16.41 -5.43 3.71
C SER A 271 15.74 -4.20 4.34
N SER A 272 14.77 -4.43 5.20
CA SER A 272 13.85 -3.42 5.74
C SER A 272 13.73 -3.50 7.25
N GLU A 273 13.26 -2.44 7.89
CA GLU A 273 13.05 -2.34 9.33
C GLU A 273 11.61 -1.91 9.62
N PHE A 274 10.79 -2.80 10.16
CA PHE A 274 9.38 -2.51 10.44
C PHE A 274 8.91 -2.99 11.81
N ARG A 275 8.04 -2.17 12.41
CA ARG A 275 7.17 -2.57 13.51
C ARG A 275 5.75 -2.75 12.97
N LEU A 276 5.22 -3.95 13.07
CA LEU A 276 3.88 -4.32 12.64
C LEU A 276 3.03 -4.66 13.86
N ARG A 277 1.91 -3.99 14.03
CA ARG A 277 0.99 -4.22 15.14
C ARG A 277 -0.42 -4.51 14.61
N GLY A 278 -1.03 -5.57 15.09
CA GLY A 278 -2.38 -5.95 14.65
C GLY A 278 -2.42 -6.37 13.18
N LEU A 279 -1.41 -7.15 12.74
CA LEU A 279 -1.39 -7.71 11.40
C LEU A 279 -2.33 -8.91 11.32
N GLU A 280 -3.23 -8.90 10.36
CA GLU A 280 -4.06 -10.04 10.00
C GLU A 280 -3.81 -10.44 8.55
N VAL A 281 -3.43 -11.71 8.33
CA VAL A 281 -3.25 -12.29 6.99
C VAL A 281 -4.18 -13.48 6.87
N GLN A 282 -5.05 -13.45 5.88
CA GLN A 282 -6.01 -14.51 5.62
C GLN A 282 -5.87 -15.06 4.20
N GLY A 283 -5.69 -16.37 4.10
CA GLY A 283 -5.49 -17.05 2.82
C GLY A 283 -4.20 -16.61 2.14
N GLY A 284 -4.07 -16.92 0.87
CA GLY A 284 -2.91 -16.59 0.06
C GLY A 284 -2.29 -17.84 -0.56
N ARG A 285 -1.50 -17.63 -1.62
CA ARG A 285 -0.87 -18.70 -2.40
C ARG A 285 0.56 -19.00 -1.99
N SER A 286 1.02 -18.43 -0.88
CA SER A 286 2.35 -18.61 -0.30
C SER A 286 2.31 -18.24 1.18
N SER A 287 3.44 -17.94 1.77
CA SER A 287 3.58 -17.61 3.19
C SER A 287 2.80 -16.36 3.62
N GLY A 288 2.40 -16.31 4.88
CA GLY A 288 1.71 -15.14 5.44
C GLY A 288 2.64 -13.93 5.57
N LEU A 289 3.76 -14.08 6.24
CA LEU A 289 4.84 -13.10 6.36
C LEU A 289 6.15 -13.73 5.91
N VAL A 290 6.86 -13.08 5.00
CA VAL A 290 8.21 -13.46 4.58
C VAL A 290 9.18 -12.32 4.85
N THR A 291 10.27 -12.60 5.54
CA THR A 291 11.35 -11.63 5.70
C THR A 291 12.66 -12.15 5.11
N ARG A 292 13.43 -11.26 4.51
CA ARG A 292 14.80 -11.54 4.06
C ARG A 292 15.72 -10.40 4.47
N ASP A 293 16.74 -10.72 5.26
CA ASP A 293 17.72 -9.74 5.76
C ASP A 293 17.07 -8.48 6.37
N ALA A 294 16.00 -8.67 7.12
CA ALA A 294 15.17 -7.60 7.65
C ALA A 294 15.16 -7.61 9.18
N GLN A 295 14.78 -6.47 9.75
CA GLN A 295 14.46 -6.35 11.16
C GLN A 295 12.95 -6.17 11.33
N VAL A 296 12.30 -7.07 12.02
CA VAL A 296 10.85 -7.00 12.23
C VAL A 296 10.48 -7.17 13.71
N THR A 297 9.62 -6.27 14.17
CA THR A 297 8.89 -6.43 15.42
C THR A 297 7.42 -6.64 15.07
N LEU A 298 6.87 -7.80 15.41
CA LEU A 298 5.48 -8.16 15.15
C LEU A 298 4.73 -8.32 16.46
N GLU A 299 3.69 -7.55 16.67
CA GLU A 299 2.86 -7.58 17.86
C GLU A 299 1.39 -7.88 17.52
N ASN A 300 0.82 -8.88 18.19
CA ASN A 300 -0.60 -9.25 18.05
C ASN A 300 -0.99 -9.53 16.60
N ALA A 301 -0.36 -10.50 15.97
CA ALA A 301 -0.65 -10.89 14.60
C ALA A 301 -1.45 -12.20 14.52
N THR A 302 -2.24 -12.33 13.47
CA THR A 302 -2.99 -13.54 13.17
C THR A 302 -2.77 -13.95 11.71
N PHE A 303 -2.43 -15.21 11.51
CA PHE A 303 -2.27 -15.84 10.20
C PHE A 303 -3.23 -17.01 10.09
N ARG A 304 -4.07 -17.01 9.03
CA ARG A 304 -5.07 -18.06 8.79
C ARG A 304 -4.98 -18.58 7.38
N GLY A 305 -4.76 -19.88 7.25
CA GLY A 305 -4.83 -20.62 5.99
C GLY A 305 -3.90 -20.14 4.88
N PRO A 306 -2.65 -19.69 5.15
CA PRO A 306 -1.71 -19.54 4.05
C PRO A 306 -1.46 -20.92 3.44
N SER A 307 -1.70 -21.04 2.13
CA SER A 307 -1.59 -22.30 1.41
C SER A 307 -0.65 -22.14 0.23
N GLY A 308 0.56 -22.68 0.34
CA GLY A 308 1.49 -22.76 -0.78
C GLY A 308 1.03 -23.73 -1.88
N VAL A 309 1.52 -23.55 -3.08
CA VAL A 309 1.40 -24.53 -4.16
C VAL A 309 2.27 -25.75 -3.82
N ASP A 310 3.36 -25.51 -3.10
CA ASP A 310 4.26 -26.51 -2.52
C ASP A 310 4.12 -26.48 -0.99
N PRO A 311 4.18 -27.62 -0.27
CA PRO A 311 4.14 -27.65 1.20
C PRO A 311 5.19 -26.77 1.88
N ILE A 312 6.30 -26.47 1.18
CA ILE A 312 7.39 -25.62 1.66
C ILE A 312 7.03 -24.12 1.58
N ASP A 313 6.06 -23.74 0.76
CA ASP A 313 5.71 -22.33 0.47
C ASP A 313 4.57 -21.78 1.32
N GLY A 314 3.96 -22.57 2.16
CA GLY A 314 2.76 -22.21 2.92
C GLY A 314 3.02 -21.89 4.39
N ASP A 315 4.21 -21.41 4.75
CA ASP A 315 4.54 -21.02 6.13
C ASP A 315 3.69 -19.83 6.58
N ALA A 316 3.26 -19.82 7.83
CA ALA A 316 2.57 -18.64 8.31
C ALA A 316 3.53 -17.47 8.51
N VAL A 317 4.70 -17.72 9.09
CA VAL A 317 5.76 -16.73 9.28
C VAL A 317 7.10 -17.35 8.89
N GLN A 318 7.80 -16.74 7.94
CA GLN A 318 9.10 -17.17 7.45
C GLN A 318 10.14 -16.06 7.66
N ILE A 319 11.16 -16.32 8.46
CA ILE A 319 12.26 -15.40 8.76
C ILE A 319 13.55 -15.97 8.19
N ARG A 320 14.10 -15.31 7.18
CA ARG A 320 15.37 -15.69 6.52
C ARG A 320 16.38 -14.57 6.69
N GLY A 321 17.44 -14.80 7.44
CA GLY A 321 18.40 -13.76 7.82
C GLY A 321 17.78 -12.65 8.68
N GLY A 322 18.63 -11.78 9.23
CA GLY A 322 18.21 -10.66 10.04
C GLY A 322 17.65 -11.01 11.42
N THR A 323 16.76 -10.18 11.94
CA THR A 323 16.24 -10.33 13.32
C THR A 323 14.71 -10.18 13.36
N ALA A 324 14.04 -11.00 14.17
CA ALA A 324 12.61 -10.93 14.37
C ALA A 324 12.25 -11.04 15.87
N THR A 325 11.39 -10.14 16.33
CA THR A 325 10.73 -10.24 17.63
C THR A 325 9.23 -10.40 17.40
N LEU A 326 8.67 -11.55 17.75
CA LEU A 326 7.30 -11.93 17.50
C LEU A 326 6.56 -12.12 18.83
N GLY A 327 5.61 -11.23 19.12
CA GLY A 327 4.84 -11.23 20.36
C GLY A 327 3.33 -11.36 20.14
N GLY A 328 2.68 -12.33 20.78
CA GLY A 328 1.23 -12.53 20.66
C GLY A 328 0.79 -12.98 19.27
N VAL A 329 1.56 -13.84 18.61
CA VAL A 329 1.27 -14.36 17.28
C VAL A 329 0.35 -15.59 17.36
N ARG A 330 -0.66 -15.62 16.50
CA ARG A 330 -1.56 -16.76 16.32
C ARG A 330 -1.51 -17.27 14.88
N VAL A 331 -1.26 -18.55 14.74
CA VAL A 331 -1.25 -19.26 13.45
C VAL A 331 -2.34 -20.31 13.46
N GLN A 332 -3.10 -20.38 12.37
CA GLN A 332 -4.16 -21.35 12.17
C GLN A 332 -4.10 -21.94 10.75
N ASP A 333 -4.02 -23.28 10.67
CA ASP A 333 -4.21 -24.05 9.44
C ASP A 333 -3.29 -23.63 8.26
N CYS A 334 -1.98 -23.58 8.48
CA CYS A 334 -1.00 -23.32 7.40
C CYS A 334 -0.51 -24.63 6.74
N SER A 335 -0.25 -24.59 5.44
CA SER A 335 0.26 -25.75 4.69
C SER A 335 1.77 -26.02 4.85
N GLY A 336 2.51 -25.09 5.44
CA GLY A 336 3.92 -25.18 5.78
C GLY A 336 4.16 -25.24 7.28
N ALA A 337 5.21 -24.57 7.74
CA ALA A 337 5.52 -24.35 9.14
C ALA A 337 4.68 -23.19 9.72
N GLY A 338 4.37 -23.28 11.02
CA GLY A 338 3.78 -22.15 11.72
C GLY A 338 4.74 -20.96 11.79
N VAL A 339 5.96 -21.22 12.25
CA VAL A 339 7.08 -20.25 12.24
C VAL A 339 8.33 -20.96 11.73
N LEU A 340 8.96 -20.42 10.71
CA LEU A 340 10.24 -20.85 10.18
C LEU A 340 11.31 -19.79 10.46
N ALA A 341 12.40 -20.17 11.15
CA ALA A 341 13.61 -19.39 11.33
C ALA A 341 14.75 -20.06 10.55
N ALA A 342 15.36 -19.37 9.60
CA ALA A 342 16.37 -19.91 8.71
C ALA A 342 17.47 -18.88 8.36
N GLU A 343 18.54 -19.34 7.72
CA GLU A 343 19.59 -18.50 7.15
C GLU A 343 20.25 -17.57 8.19
N ALA A 344 20.75 -18.17 9.28
CA ALA A 344 21.42 -17.46 10.39
C ALA A 344 20.58 -16.32 11.03
N SER A 345 19.25 -16.39 10.91
CA SER A 345 18.36 -15.44 11.55
C SER A 345 18.36 -15.56 13.07
N THR A 346 18.05 -14.45 13.77
CA THR A 346 17.81 -14.44 15.21
C THR A 346 16.35 -14.12 15.50
N VAL A 347 15.63 -15.08 16.09
CA VAL A 347 14.19 -14.99 16.29
C VAL A 347 13.83 -15.12 17.76
N THR A 348 13.03 -14.20 18.27
CA THR A 348 12.43 -14.25 19.60
C THR A 348 10.93 -14.42 19.48
N LEU A 349 10.39 -15.49 20.06
CA LEU A 349 8.94 -15.75 20.14
C LEU A 349 8.45 -15.57 21.57
N THR A 350 7.37 -14.84 21.75
CA THR A 350 6.69 -14.72 23.04
C THR A 350 5.18 -14.83 22.87
N ARG A 351 4.52 -15.63 23.74
CA ARG A 351 3.04 -15.82 23.70
C ARG A 351 2.56 -16.15 22.29
N THR A 352 3.18 -17.15 21.66
CA THR A 352 2.88 -17.58 20.31
C THR A 352 2.08 -18.87 20.33
N THR A 353 0.99 -18.92 19.57
CA THR A 353 0.18 -20.12 19.41
C THR A 353 0.17 -20.56 17.94
N VAL A 354 0.48 -21.82 17.71
CA VAL A 354 0.43 -22.45 16.38
C VAL A 354 -0.54 -23.63 16.44
N THR A 355 -1.47 -23.67 15.51
CA THR A 355 -2.46 -24.74 15.40
C THR A 355 -2.61 -25.18 13.95
N GLY A 356 -2.57 -26.50 13.69
CA GLY A 356 -2.87 -27.06 12.36
C GLY A 356 -1.81 -26.81 11.29
N ALA A 357 -0.55 -26.63 11.66
CA ALA A 357 0.55 -26.56 10.68
C ALA A 357 0.84 -27.94 10.08
N THR A 358 1.08 -28.02 8.77
CA THR A 358 1.27 -29.29 8.07
C THR A 358 2.70 -29.84 8.20
N VAL A 359 3.72 -28.97 8.15
CA VAL A 359 5.12 -29.37 8.25
C VAL A 359 5.55 -29.50 9.72
N ALA A 360 5.52 -28.42 10.46
CA ALA A 360 5.82 -28.37 11.89
C ALA A 360 5.26 -27.09 12.51
N GLY A 361 5.13 -27.06 13.83
CA GLY A 361 4.73 -25.82 14.52
C GLY A 361 5.79 -24.74 14.42
N VAL A 362 7.02 -25.06 14.81
CA VAL A 362 8.18 -24.18 14.72
C VAL A 362 9.34 -24.93 14.08
N VAL A 363 9.96 -24.35 13.06
CA VAL A 363 11.14 -24.87 12.39
C VAL A 363 12.31 -23.92 12.63
N VAL A 364 13.46 -24.47 13.00
CA VAL A 364 14.71 -23.72 13.16
C VAL A 364 15.80 -24.44 12.40
N GLU A 365 16.31 -23.81 11.36
CA GLU A 365 17.26 -24.45 10.44
C GLU A 365 18.37 -23.49 9.98
N THR A 366 19.38 -24.02 9.30
CA THR A 366 20.41 -23.24 8.60
C THR A 366 21.04 -22.17 9.50
N GLU A 367 21.64 -22.61 10.62
CA GLU A 367 22.36 -21.76 11.57
C GLU A 367 21.51 -20.72 12.31
N ALA A 368 20.19 -20.77 12.19
CA ALA A 368 19.29 -19.83 12.88
C ALA A 368 19.31 -20.03 14.39
N GLN A 369 19.01 -18.97 15.11
CA GLN A 369 18.90 -18.94 16.56
C GLN A 369 17.49 -18.55 16.96
N LEU A 370 16.82 -19.37 17.75
CA LEU A 370 15.47 -19.10 18.22
C LEU A 370 15.41 -19.14 19.75
N THR A 371 14.83 -18.11 20.34
CA THR A 371 14.42 -18.09 21.74
C THR A 371 12.91 -18.04 21.81
N GLY A 372 12.29 -19.09 22.35
CA GLY A 372 10.83 -19.20 22.51
C GLY A 372 10.44 -19.16 23.99
N THR A 373 9.49 -18.31 24.36
CA THR A 373 8.91 -18.24 25.69
C THR A 373 7.41 -18.20 25.61
N ASP A 374 6.70 -19.06 26.35
CA ASP A 374 5.24 -19.17 26.36
C ASP A 374 4.70 -19.47 24.94
N VAL A 375 5.19 -20.56 24.35
CA VAL A 375 4.81 -21.01 23.01
C VAL A 375 3.94 -22.27 23.10
N SER A 376 2.76 -22.23 22.48
CA SER A 376 1.84 -23.36 22.37
C SER A 376 1.77 -23.87 20.92
N VAL A 377 1.95 -25.18 20.74
CA VAL A 377 1.85 -25.83 19.43
C VAL A 377 0.89 -27.00 19.51
N GLU A 378 -0.17 -26.95 18.71
CA GLU A 378 -1.22 -27.95 18.76
C GLU A 378 -1.60 -28.48 17.37
N ARG A 379 -1.89 -29.79 17.31
CA ARG A 379 -2.47 -30.49 16.14
C ARG A 379 -1.69 -30.26 14.84
N THR A 380 -0.38 -30.27 14.89
CA THR A 380 0.46 -30.27 13.68
C THR A 380 0.50 -31.66 13.04
N ALA A 381 0.63 -31.71 11.72
CA ALA A 381 0.84 -32.98 11.03
C ALA A 381 2.27 -33.51 11.19
N GLY A 382 3.25 -32.62 11.39
CA GLY A 382 4.62 -32.97 11.78
C GLY A 382 4.89 -32.80 13.27
N PRO A 383 6.18 -32.64 13.68
CA PRO A 383 6.54 -32.38 15.07
C PRO A 383 6.12 -30.96 15.51
N ALA A 384 5.96 -30.77 16.82
CA ALA A 384 5.72 -29.41 17.31
C ALA A 384 6.90 -28.48 17.05
N VAL A 385 8.12 -28.95 17.26
CA VAL A 385 9.35 -28.23 16.97
C VAL A 385 10.31 -29.11 16.18
N LEU A 386 10.88 -28.56 15.12
CA LEU A 386 11.91 -29.18 14.28
C LEU A 386 13.18 -28.30 14.31
N VAL A 387 14.33 -28.89 14.65
CA VAL A 387 15.62 -28.17 14.70
C VAL A 387 16.68 -28.94 13.91
N THR A 388 17.23 -28.30 12.88
CA THR A 388 18.16 -28.94 11.91
C THR A 388 19.33 -28.00 11.58
N GLU A 389 20.32 -28.48 10.86
CA GLU A 389 21.35 -27.68 10.16
C GLU A 389 22.09 -26.65 11.04
N ARG A 390 22.73 -27.10 12.11
CA ARG A 390 23.51 -26.28 13.06
C ARG A 390 22.72 -25.18 13.78
N ALA A 391 21.40 -25.25 13.74
CA ALA A 391 20.54 -24.28 14.40
C ALA A 391 20.55 -24.44 15.93
N THR A 392 20.17 -23.38 16.63
CA THR A 392 20.07 -23.37 18.10
C THR A 392 18.68 -22.93 18.52
N ALA A 393 18.06 -23.67 19.45
CA ALA A 393 16.76 -23.32 20.00
C ALA A 393 16.82 -23.31 21.55
N GLN A 394 16.37 -22.21 22.15
CA GLN A 394 16.14 -22.08 23.60
C GLN A 394 14.63 -21.95 23.82
N LEU A 395 14.01 -22.94 24.46
CA LEU A 395 12.57 -23.06 24.58
C LEU A 395 12.15 -23.07 26.05
N ARG A 396 11.42 -22.03 26.47
CA ARG A 396 10.91 -21.88 27.82
C ARG A 396 9.39 -21.89 27.86
N ALA A 397 8.82 -22.55 28.85
CA ALA A 397 7.36 -22.63 29.03
C ALA A 397 6.62 -23.06 27.75
N MET A 398 7.11 -24.11 27.09
CA MET A 398 6.45 -24.69 25.91
C MET A 398 5.28 -25.55 26.29
N THR A 399 4.19 -25.48 25.50
CA THR A 399 3.05 -26.40 25.59
C THR A 399 2.82 -27.06 24.23
N THR A 400 2.72 -28.39 24.22
CA THR A 400 2.46 -29.15 22.97
C THR A 400 1.35 -30.17 23.14
N ARG A 401 0.47 -30.28 22.14
CA ARG A 401 -0.66 -31.20 22.20
C ARG A 401 -1.10 -31.71 20.82
N GLY A 402 -1.24 -33.04 20.70
CA GLY A 402 -1.82 -33.69 19.53
C GLY A 402 -1.00 -33.54 18.24
N ASN A 403 0.30 -33.31 18.34
CA ASN A 403 1.19 -33.23 17.20
C ASN A 403 1.55 -34.66 16.73
N ARG A 404 1.36 -34.95 15.42
CA ARG A 404 1.43 -36.34 14.92
C ARG A 404 2.80 -36.95 15.07
N ASP A 405 3.87 -36.23 14.68
CA ASP A 405 5.23 -36.73 14.68
C ASP A 405 5.99 -36.37 15.98
N GLY A 406 5.25 -36.03 17.05
CA GLY A 406 5.78 -35.81 18.38
C GLY A 406 6.01 -34.36 18.77
N ALA A 407 6.68 -34.19 19.91
CA ALA A 407 6.89 -32.87 20.50
C ALA A 407 8.11 -32.15 19.88
N LEU A 408 9.23 -32.84 19.73
CA LEU A 408 10.49 -32.28 19.24
C LEU A 408 11.24 -33.29 18.36
N TRP A 409 11.74 -32.80 17.24
CA TRP A 409 12.72 -33.50 16.41
C TRP A 409 13.98 -32.61 16.27
N ALA A 410 15.14 -33.13 16.67
CA ALA A 410 16.42 -32.47 16.59
C ALA A 410 17.47 -33.33 15.89
N GLU A 411 18.10 -32.84 14.83
CA GLU A 411 19.13 -33.54 14.06
C GLU A 411 20.53 -33.30 14.65
N CYS A 412 20.84 -33.96 15.76
CA CYS A 412 22.08 -33.76 16.52
C CYS A 412 23.38 -34.00 15.71
N SER A 413 23.35 -34.86 14.69
CA SER A 413 24.49 -35.14 13.82
C SER A 413 24.97 -33.90 13.06
N GLN A 414 24.13 -32.89 12.94
CA GLN A 414 24.41 -31.65 12.22
C GLN A 414 24.82 -30.48 13.12
N GLY A 415 25.20 -30.73 14.37
CA GLY A 415 25.68 -29.70 15.28
C GLY A 415 24.58 -28.82 15.91
N VAL A 416 23.36 -29.30 15.92
CA VAL A 416 22.18 -28.67 16.55
C VAL A 416 22.33 -28.60 18.06
N LYS A 417 21.78 -27.55 18.69
CA LYS A 417 21.69 -27.39 20.15
C LYS A 417 20.27 -27.00 20.55
N VAL A 418 19.67 -27.73 21.48
CA VAL A 418 18.35 -27.43 22.02
C VAL A 418 18.39 -27.40 23.52
N GLU A 419 17.98 -26.28 24.10
CA GLU A 419 17.81 -26.09 25.56
C GLU A 419 16.30 -25.96 25.86
N ILE A 420 15.82 -26.73 26.83
CA ILE A 420 14.42 -26.77 27.22
C ILE A 420 14.28 -26.44 28.71
N ASP A 421 13.37 -25.52 29.01
CA ASP A 421 13.03 -25.17 30.39
C ASP A 421 11.49 -25.08 30.51
N GLY A 422 10.89 -25.98 31.31
CA GLY A 422 9.45 -26.00 31.58
C GLY A 422 8.58 -26.41 30.40
N TRP A 423 8.96 -27.44 29.65
CA TRP A 423 8.11 -28.02 28.60
C TRP A 423 6.99 -28.90 29.18
N THR A 424 5.77 -28.70 28.74
CA THR A 424 4.61 -29.51 29.08
C THR A 424 3.95 -30.06 27.80
N GLY A 425 3.68 -31.35 27.72
CA GLY A 425 3.09 -31.93 26.52
C GLY A 425 2.50 -33.32 26.71
N ASP A 426 1.77 -33.82 25.73
CA ASP A 426 1.17 -35.15 25.70
C ASP A 426 2.13 -36.25 25.19
N VAL A 427 3.30 -35.82 24.66
CA VAL A 427 4.35 -36.71 24.15
C VAL A 427 5.72 -36.25 24.68
N THR A 428 6.58 -37.18 25.01
CA THR A 428 7.95 -36.89 25.45
C THR A 428 8.75 -36.30 24.29
N PRO A 429 9.49 -35.19 24.48
CA PRO A 429 10.50 -34.74 23.52
C PRO A 429 11.53 -35.83 23.20
N GLN A 430 12.07 -35.80 22.01
CA GLN A 430 13.13 -36.73 21.62
C GLN A 430 14.32 -36.66 22.61
N ARG A 431 14.74 -37.79 23.16
CA ARG A 431 15.98 -37.87 23.93
C ARG A 431 17.14 -38.02 22.96
N ALA A 432 17.93 -36.95 22.82
CA ALA A 432 19.08 -36.93 21.92
C ALA A 432 20.24 -36.15 22.56
N PRO A 433 21.49 -36.41 22.17
CA PRO A 433 22.69 -35.80 22.82
C PRO A 433 22.72 -34.28 22.78
N CYS A 434 22.05 -33.66 21.83
CA CYS A 434 21.98 -32.22 21.64
C CYS A 434 20.78 -31.57 22.32
N VAL A 435 19.92 -32.33 23.00
CA VAL A 435 18.73 -31.84 23.69
C VAL A 435 18.91 -31.89 25.18
N HIS A 436 18.92 -30.77 25.84
CA HIS A 436 19.11 -30.64 27.26
C HIS A 436 17.93 -29.93 27.93
N GLY A 437 17.60 -30.28 29.16
CA GLY A 437 16.64 -29.57 29.97
C GLY A 437 15.58 -30.45 30.64
N THR A 438 14.46 -29.83 31.01
CA THR A 438 13.38 -30.42 31.79
C THR A 438 12.03 -30.36 31.06
N TRP A 439 11.24 -31.43 31.17
CA TRP A 439 9.89 -31.51 30.63
C TRP A 439 8.96 -32.37 31.49
N VAL A 440 7.68 -32.09 31.38
CA VAL A 440 6.61 -32.83 32.04
C VAL A 440 5.68 -33.40 30.99
N VAL A 441 5.44 -34.71 31.04
CA VAL A 441 4.49 -35.38 30.17
C VAL A 441 3.14 -35.50 30.88
N THR A 442 2.10 -34.92 30.31
CA THR A 442 0.71 -35.07 30.74
C THR A 442 0.02 -36.11 29.86
N PRO A 443 -0.39 -37.26 30.40
CA PRO A 443 -1.06 -38.28 29.58
C PRO A 443 -2.29 -37.73 28.88
N ARG A 444 -2.54 -38.22 27.65
CA ARG A 444 -3.81 -37.94 26.94
C ARG A 444 -4.97 -38.49 27.79
N ARG A 445 -5.91 -37.64 28.16
CA ARG A 445 -7.20 -38.08 28.73
C ARG A 445 -8.17 -38.43 27.61
#